data_c41f2481126e02198f178cc25bbb75be
#
_entry.id   c41f2481126e02198f178cc25bbb75be
#
_cell.length_a   1.000
_cell.length_b   1.000
_cell.length_c   1.000
_cell.angle_alpha   90.00
_cell.angle_beta   90.00
_cell.angle_gamma   90.00
#
_symmetry.space_group_name_H-M   'P 1'
#
loop_
_entity.id
_entity.type
_entity.pdbx_description
1 polymer ?
#
loop_
_entity_poly.entity_id
_entity_poly.type
_entity_poly.pdbx_seq_one_letter_code
_entity_poly.pdbx_strand_id
1 'polypeptide(L)'
;MNNSQLVASITDYVEAHLQERMTLDELAKQLHYSKYYLLHEFKETTHQSLYNYIKRRRLNEAAKALLYSDQRILEIALQLGYQSQQAFSKAFEELFKLTPYRFRLQKKEFFIEEPFSAIDYLFWVENQDIRIRQGKWKEHEMILAFVQLMRGALPYLEKEAYLHSLRSFINEGNCYLAWAKGRIVGLLLFDPKVQKIENLTALPACWKLDPEKKLITSVIRDKRPRLLYTTTFRESDKLDIGHRQRLLNLGFLPSQKIVEVNYPTEKMILTVT
;
A
#
# COMPACT_ATOMS: atom_id res chain seq x y z
N MET A 1 -15.52 21.19 10.41
CA MET A 1 -14.60 20.54 9.46
C MET A 1 -15.10 19.12 9.29
N ASN A 2 -15.26 18.57 8.10
CA ASN A 2 -15.63 17.17 7.96
C ASN A 2 -14.41 16.27 8.25
N ASN A 3 -14.64 14.98 8.48
CA ASN A 3 -13.58 14.02 8.90
C ASN A 3 -12.41 13.97 7.91
N SER A 4 -12.68 14.15 6.64
CA SER A 4 -11.64 14.12 5.60
C SER A 4 -10.75 15.37 5.62
N GLN A 5 -11.32 16.53 5.90
CA GLN A 5 -10.54 17.76 6.08
C GLN A 5 -9.67 17.68 7.34
N LEU A 6 -10.17 17.03 8.40
CA LEU A 6 -9.41 16.80 9.61
C LEU A 6 -8.21 15.89 9.34
N VAL A 7 -8.43 14.77 8.64
CA VAL A 7 -7.34 13.86 8.28
C VAL A 7 -6.31 14.52 7.37
N ALA A 8 -6.75 15.41 6.45
CA ALA A 8 -5.85 16.25 5.68
C ALA A 8 -4.95 17.09 6.57
N SER A 9 -5.57 17.85 7.49
CA SER A 9 -4.81 18.71 8.40
C SER A 9 -3.84 17.93 9.29
N ILE A 10 -4.23 16.72 9.74
CA ILE A 10 -3.33 15.81 10.47
C ILE A 10 -2.15 15.43 9.59
N THR A 11 -2.41 15.04 8.35
CA THR A 11 -1.35 14.61 7.42
C THR A 11 -0.41 15.76 7.09
N ASP A 12 -0.94 16.93 6.75
CA ASP A 12 -0.14 18.12 6.44
C ASP A 12 0.78 18.50 7.61
N TYR A 13 0.25 18.46 8.82
CA TYR A 13 1.04 18.70 10.02
C TYR A 13 2.17 17.65 10.20
N VAL A 14 1.83 16.38 10.04
CA VAL A 14 2.80 15.28 10.14
C VAL A 14 3.91 15.44 9.11
N GLU A 15 3.56 15.69 7.83
CA GLU A 15 4.55 15.85 6.76
C GLU A 15 5.49 17.05 7.00
N ALA A 16 4.95 18.15 7.53
CA ALA A 16 5.77 19.32 7.87
C ALA A 16 6.75 19.08 9.03
N HIS A 17 6.45 18.09 9.91
CA HIS A 17 7.23 17.85 11.14
C HIS A 17 7.86 16.44 11.21
N LEU A 18 8.01 15.74 10.07
CA LEU A 18 8.54 14.36 10.05
C LEU A 18 9.93 14.23 10.67
N GLN A 19 10.77 15.27 10.51
CA GLN A 19 12.14 15.30 11.00
C GLN A 19 12.24 15.82 12.45
N GLU A 20 11.14 16.25 13.04
CA GLU A 20 11.11 16.81 14.38
C GLU A 20 10.55 15.81 15.40
N ARG A 21 10.84 16.08 16.67
CA ARG A 21 10.19 15.35 17.77
C ARG A 21 8.76 15.85 17.95
N MET A 22 7.85 15.28 17.20
CA MET A 22 6.42 15.59 17.27
C MET A 22 5.72 14.80 18.36
N THR A 23 4.89 15.46 19.16
CA THR A 23 4.01 14.82 20.16
C THR A 23 2.54 14.94 19.73
N LEU A 24 1.72 13.99 20.19
CA LEU A 24 0.27 14.08 19.98
C LEU A 24 -0.37 15.26 20.72
N ASP A 25 0.25 15.73 21.80
CA ASP A 25 -0.22 16.91 22.52
C ASP A 25 -0.11 18.18 21.67
N GLU A 26 1.02 18.37 21.01
CA GLU A 26 1.24 19.48 20.08
C GLU A 26 0.27 19.43 18.91
N LEU A 27 0.10 18.27 18.28
CA LEU A 27 -0.86 18.06 17.19
C LEU A 27 -2.29 18.38 17.64
N ALA A 28 -2.70 17.84 18.80
CA ALA A 28 -4.03 18.07 19.36
C ALA A 28 -4.30 19.55 19.68
N LYS A 29 -3.31 20.23 20.26
CA LYS A 29 -3.37 21.66 20.53
C LYS A 29 -3.45 22.49 19.23
N GLN A 30 -2.64 22.15 18.23
CA GLN A 30 -2.59 22.86 16.95
C GLN A 30 -3.91 22.74 16.17
N LEU A 31 -4.52 21.56 16.20
CA LEU A 31 -5.76 21.30 15.46
C LEU A 31 -7.04 21.59 16.28
N HIS A 32 -6.91 21.96 17.57
CA HIS A 32 -8.01 22.22 18.50
C HIS A 32 -8.98 21.04 18.69
N TYR A 33 -8.44 19.80 18.71
CA TYR A 33 -9.19 18.57 18.95
C TYR A 33 -8.57 17.75 20.08
N SER A 34 -9.36 16.82 20.65
CA SER A 34 -8.81 15.86 21.59
C SER A 34 -7.92 14.83 20.89
N LYS A 35 -6.87 14.35 21.56
CA LYS A 35 -6.02 13.27 21.03
C LYS A 35 -6.82 12.05 20.62
N TYR A 36 -7.78 11.64 21.44
CA TYR A 36 -8.62 10.48 21.16
C TYR A 36 -9.37 10.64 19.86
N TYR A 37 -9.98 11.80 19.63
CA TYR A 37 -10.73 12.09 18.41
C TYR A 37 -9.82 12.07 17.18
N LEU A 38 -8.62 12.70 17.26
CA LEU A 38 -7.65 12.67 16.14
C LEU A 38 -7.22 11.25 15.78
N LEU A 39 -6.88 10.44 16.77
CA LEU A 39 -6.45 9.05 16.57
C LEU A 39 -7.58 8.18 15.98
N HIS A 40 -8.81 8.38 16.46
CA HIS A 40 -9.98 7.65 16.01
C HIS A 40 -10.29 7.99 14.54
N GLU A 41 -10.47 9.27 14.21
CA GLU A 41 -10.81 9.71 12.87
C GLU A 41 -9.74 9.37 11.85
N PHE A 42 -8.47 9.50 12.22
CA PHE A 42 -7.37 9.09 11.36
C PHE A 42 -7.42 7.60 11.04
N LYS A 43 -7.63 6.74 12.07
CA LYS A 43 -7.71 5.29 11.89
C LYS A 43 -8.93 4.87 11.08
N GLU A 44 -10.11 5.43 11.34
CA GLU A 44 -11.34 5.13 10.58
C GLU A 44 -11.21 5.50 9.10
N THR A 45 -10.47 6.57 8.82
CA THR A 45 -10.30 7.10 7.48
C THR A 45 -9.20 6.38 6.69
N THR A 46 -8.04 6.13 7.33
CA THR A 46 -6.84 5.62 6.65
C THR A 46 -6.63 4.12 6.84
N HIS A 47 -7.44 3.47 7.68
CA HIS A 47 -7.34 2.06 8.10
C HIS A 47 -6.01 1.71 8.80
N GLN A 48 -5.22 2.70 9.21
CA GLN A 48 -4.00 2.53 9.99
C GLN A 48 -3.93 3.50 11.17
N SER A 49 -3.18 3.16 12.22
CA SER A 49 -2.98 4.10 13.32
C SER A 49 -2.05 5.25 12.90
N LEU A 50 -2.28 6.45 13.47
CA LEU A 50 -1.44 7.61 13.22
C LEU A 50 0.05 7.35 13.58
N TYR A 51 0.32 6.59 14.64
CA TYR A 51 1.69 6.18 15.00
C TYR A 51 2.35 5.33 13.92
N ASN A 52 1.61 4.37 13.33
CA ASN A 52 2.12 3.55 12.23
C ASN A 52 2.38 4.41 11.00
N TYR A 53 1.47 5.32 10.67
CA TYR A 53 1.65 6.24 9.55
C TYR A 53 2.94 7.06 9.72
N ILE A 54 3.13 7.72 10.86
CA ILE A 54 4.34 8.52 11.16
C ILE A 54 5.60 7.65 11.07
N LYS A 55 5.58 6.45 11.69
CA LYS A 55 6.72 5.51 11.63
C LYS A 55 7.06 5.13 10.19
N ARG A 56 6.05 4.79 9.40
CA ARG A 56 6.23 4.37 8.00
C ARG A 56 6.73 5.52 7.14
N ARG A 57 6.17 6.73 7.31
CA ARG A 57 6.64 7.93 6.59
C ARG A 57 8.09 8.26 6.91
N ARG A 58 8.48 8.26 8.19
CA ARG A 58 9.88 8.46 8.61
C ARG A 58 10.83 7.42 8.00
N LEU A 59 10.46 6.15 8.03
CA LEU A 59 11.28 5.09 7.44
C LEU A 59 11.32 5.16 5.90
N ASN A 60 10.26 5.68 5.28
CA ASN A 60 10.25 5.96 3.85
C ASN A 60 11.22 7.08 3.47
N GLU A 61 11.26 8.18 4.24
CA GLU A 61 12.25 9.25 4.05
C GLU A 61 13.68 8.75 4.32
N ALA A 62 13.86 7.84 5.31
CA ALA A 62 15.13 7.16 5.51
C ALA A 62 15.56 6.35 4.28
N ALA A 63 14.63 5.61 3.66
CA ALA A 63 14.91 4.84 2.45
C ALA A 63 15.37 5.76 1.29
N LYS A 64 14.72 6.92 1.12
CA LYS A 64 15.14 7.93 0.14
C LYS A 64 16.56 8.46 0.45
N ALA A 65 16.82 8.82 1.70
CA ALA A 65 18.15 9.30 2.11
C ALA A 65 19.23 8.23 1.91
N LEU A 66 18.94 6.95 2.21
CA LEU A 66 19.88 5.85 1.99
C LEU A 66 20.21 5.63 0.51
N LEU A 67 19.27 5.87 -0.41
CA LEU A 67 19.45 5.66 -1.86
C LEU A 67 20.11 6.86 -2.55
N TYR A 68 19.78 8.07 -2.10
CA TYR A 68 20.10 9.30 -2.85
C TYR A 68 21.09 10.23 -2.15
N SER A 69 21.62 9.80 -0.98
CA SER A 69 22.68 10.56 -0.29
C SER A 69 23.74 9.63 0.29
N ASP A 70 24.91 10.24 0.60
CA ASP A 70 26.04 9.59 1.27
C ASP A 70 26.03 9.80 2.78
N GLN A 71 24.92 10.33 3.35
CA GLN A 71 24.79 10.56 4.79
C GLN A 71 25.06 9.28 5.58
N ARG A 72 25.67 9.41 6.76
CA ARG A 72 25.90 8.28 7.66
C ARG A 72 24.55 7.75 8.18
N ILE A 73 24.44 6.43 8.34
CA ILE A 73 23.21 5.81 8.84
C ILE A 73 22.77 6.36 10.20
N LEU A 74 23.75 6.69 11.05
CA LEU A 74 23.48 7.35 12.34
C LEU A 74 22.86 8.74 12.16
N GLU A 75 23.36 9.53 11.23
CA GLU A 75 22.83 10.88 10.94
C GLU A 75 21.39 10.82 10.46
N ILE A 76 21.10 9.91 9.52
CA ILE A 76 19.73 9.65 9.04
C ILE A 76 18.81 9.25 10.21
N ALA A 77 19.30 8.36 11.10
CA ALA A 77 18.53 7.91 12.25
C ALA A 77 18.17 9.08 13.19
N LEU A 78 19.15 9.92 13.52
CA LEU A 78 18.96 11.07 14.42
C LEU A 78 18.03 12.13 13.81
N GLN A 79 18.17 12.45 12.52
CA GLN A 79 17.30 13.39 11.80
C GLN A 79 15.83 12.97 11.81
N LEU A 80 15.57 11.66 11.83
CA LEU A 80 14.21 11.09 11.84
C LEU A 80 13.70 10.79 13.25
N GLY A 81 14.37 11.32 14.28
CA GLY A 81 13.93 11.27 15.67
C GLY A 81 14.21 9.95 16.40
N TYR A 82 15.07 9.08 15.85
CA TYR A 82 15.52 7.87 16.55
C TYR A 82 16.64 8.22 17.54
N GLN A 83 16.61 7.59 18.72
CA GLN A 83 17.61 7.84 19.76
C GLN A 83 18.96 7.13 19.50
N SER A 84 18.98 6.13 18.64
CA SER A 84 20.19 5.38 18.29
C SER A 84 20.08 4.74 16.90
N GLN A 85 21.25 4.46 16.30
CA GLN A 85 21.32 3.71 15.04
C GLN A 85 20.75 2.30 15.18
N GLN A 86 20.89 1.66 16.34
CA GLN A 86 20.38 0.31 16.59
C GLN A 86 18.86 0.28 16.58
N ALA A 87 18.20 1.23 17.28
CA ALA A 87 16.74 1.34 17.29
C ALA A 87 16.20 1.63 15.89
N PHE A 88 16.85 2.52 15.14
CA PHE A 88 16.54 2.79 13.73
C PHE A 88 16.69 1.54 12.87
N SER A 89 17.86 0.87 12.93
CA SER A 89 18.14 -0.30 12.08
C SER A 89 17.13 -1.41 12.32
N LYS A 90 16.75 -1.66 13.57
CA LYS A 90 15.71 -2.63 13.91
C LYS A 90 14.36 -2.26 13.31
N ALA A 91 13.94 -0.99 13.48
CA ALA A 91 12.66 -0.52 12.94
C ALA A 91 12.62 -0.55 11.41
N PHE A 92 13.75 -0.24 10.75
CA PHE A 92 13.91 -0.30 9.30
C PHE A 92 13.82 -1.74 8.79
N GLU A 93 14.56 -2.67 9.41
CA GLU A 93 14.57 -4.08 9.02
C GLU A 93 13.21 -4.77 9.22
N GLU A 94 12.44 -4.38 10.25
CA GLU A 94 11.07 -4.87 10.44
C GLU A 94 10.16 -4.62 9.23
N LEU A 95 10.32 -3.48 8.53
CA LEU A 95 9.49 -3.11 7.38
C LEU A 95 10.13 -3.49 6.04
N PHE A 96 11.40 -3.17 5.85
CA PHE A 96 12.10 -3.36 4.58
C PHE A 96 12.69 -4.77 4.41
N LYS A 97 12.72 -5.60 5.47
CA LYS A 97 13.35 -6.94 5.52
C LYS A 97 14.84 -6.93 5.17
N LEU A 98 15.46 -5.76 5.20
CA LEU A 98 16.87 -5.51 4.96
C LEU A 98 17.39 -4.52 5.99
N THR A 99 18.64 -4.71 6.43
CA THR A 99 19.30 -3.67 7.21
C THR A 99 19.51 -2.40 6.36
N PRO A 100 19.57 -1.18 6.97
CA PRO A 100 19.81 0.06 6.23
C PRO A 100 21.04 -0.01 5.33
N TYR A 101 22.12 -0.63 5.81
CA TYR A 101 23.33 -0.82 5.03
C TYR A 101 23.12 -1.69 3.78
N ARG A 102 22.46 -2.85 3.93
CA ARG A 102 22.15 -3.73 2.79
C ARG A 102 21.20 -3.07 1.81
N PHE A 103 20.23 -2.31 2.30
CA PHE A 103 19.29 -1.55 1.45
C PHE A 103 20.04 -0.54 0.58
N ARG A 104 20.97 0.24 1.16
CA ARG A 104 21.84 1.17 0.43
C ARG A 104 22.64 0.48 -0.66
N LEU A 105 23.22 -0.69 -0.36
CA LEU A 105 24.06 -1.44 -1.32
C LEU A 105 23.28 -1.99 -2.51
N GLN A 106 22.03 -2.40 -2.30
CA GLN A 106 21.21 -2.97 -3.38
C GLN A 106 20.76 -1.93 -4.41
N LYS A 107 20.75 -0.65 -4.07
CA LYS A 107 20.31 0.46 -4.94
C LYS A 107 18.95 0.22 -5.61
N LYS A 108 18.09 -0.60 -4.99
CA LYS A 108 16.74 -0.88 -5.49
C LYS A 108 15.73 0.00 -4.78
N GLU A 109 14.95 0.73 -5.54
CA GLU A 109 13.88 1.55 -5.00
C GLU A 109 12.77 0.67 -4.42
N PHE A 110 12.49 0.87 -3.15
CA PHE A 110 11.29 0.39 -2.50
C PHE A 110 10.84 1.43 -1.48
N PHE A 111 9.67 1.99 -1.71
CA PHE A 111 9.04 2.96 -0.82
C PHE A 111 7.73 2.37 -0.30
N ILE A 112 7.49 2.53 0.99
CA ILE A 112 6.42 1.81 1.69
C ILE A 112 5.18 2.66 1.97
N GLU A 113 5.32 3.99 1.92
CA GLU A 113 4.24 4.91 2.25
C GLU A 113 4.45 6.25 1.56
N GLU A 114 3.54 6.65 0.68
CA GLU A 114 3.48 8.01 0.18
C GLU A 114 2.62 8.89 1.11
N PRO A 115 2.78 10.23 1.11
CA PRO A 115 1.92 11.11 1.86
C PRO A 115 0.45 10.85 1.53
N PHE A 116 -0.38 10.70 2.56
CA PHE A 116 -1.81 10.51 2.35
C PHE A 116 -2.42 11.77 1.76
N SER A 117 -2.96 11.67 0.56
CA SER A 117 -3.66 12.79 -0.08
C SER A 117 -5.11 12.82 0.37
N ALA A 118 -5.44 13.79 1.20
CA ALA A 118 -6.80 14.00 1.64
C ALA A 118 -7.74 14.50 0.54
N ILE A 119 -7.21 15.19 -0.48
CA ILE A 119 -7.97 15.60 -1.65
C ILE A 119 -8.48 14.35 -2.38
N ASP A 120 -7.66 13.33 -2.50
CA ASP A 120 -8.09 12.06 -3.07
C ASP A 120 -9.16 11.38 -2.21
N TYR A 121 -9.05 11.45 -0.88
CA TYR A 121 -10.05 10.89 0.02
C TYR A 121 -11.40 11.62 -0.03
N LEU A 122 -11.41 12.96 -0.01
CA LEU A 122 -12.65 13.78 -0.12
C LEU A 122 -13.43 13.46 -1.39
N PHE A 123 -12.73 13.17 -2.46
CA PHE A 123 -13.31 12.76 -3.73
C PHE A 123 -14.07 11.41 -3.64
N TRP A 124 -13.72 10.53 -2.67
CA TRP A 124 -14.20 9.15 -2.58
C TRP A 124 -15.34 8.94 -1.58
N VAL A 125 -15.55 9.84 -0.63
CA VAL A 125 -16.53 9.66 0.47
C VAL A 125 -17.99 9.78 0.01
N GLU A 126 -18.26 10.43 -1.12
CA GLU A 126 -19.61 10.68 -1.59
C GLU A 126 -20.05 9.72 -2.70
N ASN A 127 -20.92 8.76 -2.36
CA ASN A 127 -21.69 7.88 -3.28
C ASN A 127 -20.93 7.35 -4.51
N GLN A 128 -20.37 6.15 -4.41
CA GLN A 128 -19.53 5.61 -5.48
C GLN A 128 -20.10 4.35 -6.10
N ASP A 129 -20.42 4.41 -7.39
CA ASP A 129 -20.56 3.23 -8.22
C ASP A 129 -19.19 2.82 -8.77
N ILE A 130 -18.67 1.68 -8.27
CA ILE A 130 -17.44 1.08 -8.80
C ILE A 130 -17.80 0.20 -9.98
N ARG A 131 -17.30 0.56 -11.16
CA ARG A 131 -17.44 -0.22 -12.40
C ARG A 131 -16.18 -0.99 -12.70
N ILE A 132 -16.34 -2.28 -13.01
CA ILE A 132 -15.23 -3.14 -13.43
C ILE A 132 -15.20 -3.21 -14.95
N ARG A 133 -14.01 -3.01 -15.51
CA ARG A 133 -13.75 -3.19 -16.93
C ARG A 133 -12.33 -3.64 -17.21
N GLN A 134 -12.08 -4.16 -18.39
CA GLN A 134 -10.73 -4.49 -18.83
C GLN A 134 -9.89 -3.25 -19.07
N GLY A 135 -8.61 -3.30 -18.69
CA GLY A 135 -7.62 -2.28 -18.95
C GLY A 135 -7.25 -2.22 -20.44
N LYS A 136 -6.89 -1.03 -20.90
CA LYS A 136 -6.41 -0.79 -22.27
C LYS A 136 -5.01 -0.22 -22.23
N TRP A 137 -4.17 -0.54 -23.22
CA TRP A 137 -2.77 -0.09 -23.23
C TRP A 137 -2.62 1.43 -23.16
N LYS A 138 -3.52 2.18 -23.78
CA LYS A 138 -3.52 3.66 -23.69
C LYS A 138 -3.64 4.22 -22.26
N GLU A 139 -3.97 3.37 -21.30
CA GLU A 139 -4.15 3.72 -19.87
C GLU A 139 -2.96 3.27 -19.01
N HIS A 140 -1.88 2.75 -19.63
CA HIS A 140 -0.77 2.18 -18.89
C HIS A 140 -0.10 3.18 -17.92
N GLU A 141 -0.02 4.47 -18.26
CA GLU A 141 0.52 5.49 -17.37
C GLU A 141 -0.38 5.70 -16.14
N MET A 142 -1.71 5.69 -16.32
CA MET A 142 -2.65 5.78 -15.21
C MET A 142 -2.58 4.55 -14.31
N ILE A 143 -2.42 3.35 -14.91
CA ILE A 143 -2.25 2.10 -14.14
C ILE A 143 -0.94 2.16 -13.37
N LEU A 144 0.15 2.62 -13.97
CA LEU A 144 1.43 2.78 -13.27
C LEU A 144 1.35 3.79 -12.14
N ALA A 145 0.71 4.93 -12.34
CA ALA A 145 0.52 5.93 -11.29
C ALA A 145 -0.28 5.32 -10.11
N PHE A 146 -1.34 4.54 -10.39
CA PHE A 146 -2.08 3.81 -9.38
C PHE A 146 -1.21 2.78 -8.64
N VAL A 147 -0.42 1.99 -9.37
CA VAL A 147 0.49 1.00 -8.79
C VAL A 147 1.58 1.66 -7.94
N GLN A 148 2.07 2.82 -8.36
CA GLN A 148 3.03 3.59 -7.57
C GLN A 148 2.42 4.10 -6.26
N LEU A 149 1.16 4.51 -6.27
CA LEU A 149 0.43 4.87 -5.05
C LEU A 149 0.27 3.67 -4.11
N MET A 150 0.18 2.45 -4.66
CA MET A 150 0.02 1.19 -3.92
C MET A 150 1.35 0.46 -3.63
N ARG A 151 2.50 1.13 -3.74
CA ARG A 151 3.85 0.53 -3.57
C ARG A 151 4.01 -0.24 -2.25
N GLY A 152 3.42 0.23 -1.17
CA GLY A 152 3.45 -0.48 0.11
C GLY A 152 2.83 -1.88 0.09
N ALA A 153 1.92 -2.15 -0.85
CA ALA A 153 1.31 -3.47 -1.07
C ALA A 153 2.13 -4.36 -2.03
N LEU A 154 3.12 -3.79 -2.73
CA LEU A 154 3.91 -4.44 -3.79
C LEU A 154 5.42 -4.26 -3.52
N PRO A 155 5.98 -4.97 -2.52
CA PRO A 155 7.38 -4.85 -2.16
C PRO A 155 8.33 -5.10 -3.34
N TYR A 156 9.33 -4.24 -3.48
CA TYR A 156 10.42 -4.38 -4.47
C TYR A 156 9.97 -4.50 -5.94
N LEU A 157 8.82 -3.93 -6.29
CA LEU A 157 8.32 -3.91 -7.66
C LEU A 157 9.28 -3.14 -8.58
N GLU A 158 9.81 -3.80 -9.60
CA GLU A 158 10.64 -3.17 -10.63
C GLU A 158 9.75 -2.64 -11.77
N LYS A 159 9.81 -1.32 -12.02
CA LYS A 159 8.92 -0.62 -12.96
C LYS A 159 8.97 -1.17 -14.38
N GLU A 160 10.15 -1.43 -14.92
CA GLU A 160 10.30 -1.91 -16.31
C GLU A 160 9.77 -3.34 -16.47
N ALA A 161 10.13 -4.24 -15.56
CA ALA A 161 9.61 -5.61 -15.55
C ALA A 161 8.08 -5.62 -15.38
N TYR A 162 7.55 -4.75 -14.53
CA TYR A 162 6.11 -4.63 -14.35
C TYR A 162 5.40 -4.14 -15.62
N LEU A 163 5.96 -3.12 -16.30
CA LEU A 163 5.41 -2.63 -17.57
C LEU A 163 5.37 -3.69 -18.66
N HIS A 164 6.42 -4.49 -18.76
CA HIS A 164 6.47 -5.59 -19.73
C HIS A 164 5.35 -6.61 -19.43
N SER A 165 5.22 -7.03 -18.19
CA SER A 165 4.15 -7.96 -17.75
C SER A 165 2.76 -7.35 -17.94
N LEU A 166 2.55 -6.10 -17.55
CA LEU A 166 1.28 -5.38 -17.70
C LEU A 166 0.81 -5.36 -19.17
N ARG A 167 1.73 -5.17 -20.12
CA ARG A 167 1.41 -5.18 -21.55
C ARG A 167 0.83 -6.54 -22.00
N SER A 168 1.42 -7.65 -21.53
CA SER A 168 0.91 -8.99 -21.81
C SER A 168 -0.49 -9.19 -21.22
N PHE A 169 -0.69 -8.86 -19.94
CA PHE A 169 -1.98 -8.97 -19.29
C PHE A 169 -3.07 -8.14 -19.98
N ILE A 170 -2.76 -6.95 -20.44
CA ILE A 170 -3.72 -6.11 -21.17
C ILE A 170 -4.06 -6.72 -22.53
N ASN A 171 -3.06 -7.15 -23.30
CA ASN A 171 -3.26 -7.71 -24.63
C ASN A 171 -4.07 -9.03 -24.62
N GLU A 172 -3.90 -9.81 -23.55
CA GLU A 172 -4.62 -11.09 -23.36
C GLU A 172 -6.00 -10.91 -22.67
N GLY A 173 -6.41 -9.67 -22.36
CA GLY A 173 -7.67 -9.39 -21.66
C GLY A 173 -7.69 -9.91 -20.21
N ASN A 174 -6.53 -9.89 -19.55
CA ASN A 174 -6.31 -10.41 -18.19
C ASN A 174 -6.02 -9.30 -17.18
N CYS A 175 -6.18 -8.05 -17.58
CA CYS A 175 -6.07 -6.87 -16.73
C CYS A 175 -7.47 -6.30 -16.46
N TYR A 176 -7.88 -6.28 -15.19
CA TYR A 176 -9.17 -5.75 -14.74
C TYR A 176 -8.96 -4.52 -13.89
N LEU A 177 -9.71 -3.47 -14.18
CA LEU A 177 -9.66 -2.20 -13.48
C LEU A 177 -10.99 -1.91 -12.79
N ALA A 178 -10.92 -1.56 -11.53
CA ALA A 178 -12.04 -0.96 -10.81
C ALA A 178 -11.98 0.56 -10.99
N TRP A 179 -13.04 1.13 -11.54
CA TRP A 179 -13.14 2.55 -11.85
C TRP A 179 -14.25 3.21 -11.02
N ALA A 180 -13.93 4.38 -10.52
CA ALA A 180 -14.92 5.28 -9.94
C ALA A 180 -14.59 6.72 -10.30
N LYS A 181 -15.57 7.52 -10.70
CA LYS A 181 -15.44 8.95 -11.09
C LYS A 181 -14.23 9.26 -11.99
N GLY A 182 -13.97 8.41 -13.00
CA GLY A 182 -12.89 8.63 -13.96
C GLY A 182 -11.49 8.27 -13.46
N ARG A 183 -11.34 7.63 -12.28
CA ARG A 183 -10.05 7.19 -11.72
C ARG A 183 -10.02 5.69 -11.47
N ILE A 184 -8.83 5.11 -11.51
CA ILE A 184 -8.57 3.73 -11.11
C ILE A 184 -8.55 3.69 -9.58
N VAL A 185 -9.36 2.79 -9.00
CA VAL A 185 -9.47 2.56 -7.54
C VAL A 185 -9.10 1.16 -7.15
N GLY A 186 -8.92 0.28 -8.13
CA GLY A 186 -8.47 -1.08 -7.93
C GLY A 186 -7.96 -1.68 -9.23
N LEU A 187 -7.08 -2.65 -9.08
CA LEU A 187 -6.43 -3.38 -10.17
C LEU A 187 -6.38 -4.87 -9.83
N LEU A 188 -6.67 -5.71 -10.81
CA LEU A 188 -6.41 -7.13 -10.77
C LEU A 188 -5.74 -7.58 -12.07
N LEU A 189 -4.58 -8.25 -11.93
CA LEU A 189 -3.91 -8.95 -13.02
C LEU A 189 -4.03 -10.45 -12.77
N PHE A 190 -4.56 -11.19 -13.75
CA PHE A 190 -4.81 -12.63 -13.62
C PHE A 190 -4.05 -13.42 -14.67
N ASP A 191 -3.26 -14.41 -14.25
CA ASP A 191 -2.66 -15.40 -15.14
C ASP A 191 -3.54 -16.67 -15.20
N PRO A 192 -4.27 -16.88 -16.30
CA PRO A 192 -5.14 -18.04 -16.44
C PRO A 192 -4.38 -19.36 -16.59
N LYS A 193 -3.11 -19.36 -17.03
CA LYS A 193 -2.31 -20.57 -17.24
C LYS A 193 -2.03 -21.29 -15.93
N VAL A 194 -1.74 -20.50 -14.89
CA VAL A 194 -1.43 -21.01 -13.55
C VAL A 194 -2.50 -20.65 -12.52
N GLN A 195 -3.59 -20.00 -12.94
CA GLN A 195 -4.71 -19.55 -12.10
C GLN A 195 -4.28 -18.61 -10.96
N LYS A 196 -3.26 -17.79 -11.22
CA LYS A 196 -2.69 -16.85 -10.26
C LYS A 196 -3.22 -15.43 -10.46
N ILE A 197 -3.63 -14.82 -9.38
CA ILE A 197 -3.80 -13.37 -9.31
C ILE A 197 -2.42 -12.77 -8.99
N GLU A 198 -1.79 -12.19 -10.00
CA GLU A 198 -0.44 -11.60 -9.87
C GLU A 198 -0.46 -10.27 -9.11
N ASN A 199 -1.55 -9.53 -9.26
CA ASN A 199 -1.76 -8.28 -8.54
C ASN A 199 -3.24 -8.17 -8.18
N LEU A 200 -3.53 -7.89 -6.92
CA LEU A 200 -4.86 -7.52 -6.44
C LEU A 200 -4.68 -6.40 -5.43
N THR A 201 -4.96 -5.19 -5.85
CA THR A 201 -4.84 -4.01 -5.01
C THR A 201 -6.03 -3.08 -5.19
N ALA A 202 -6.41 -2.41 -4.12
CA ALA A 202 -7.43 -1.37 -4.15
C ALA A 202 -7.08 -0.26 -3.15
N LEU A 203 -7.47 0.97 -3.48
CA LEU A 203 -7.28 2.11 -2.59
C LEU A 203 -7.94 1.84 -1.23
N PRO A 204 -7.21 1.99 -0.12
CA PRO A 204 -7.78 1.79 1.23
C PRO A 204 -9.06 2.63 1.47
N ALA A 205 -9.11 3.86 0.98
CA ALA A 205 -10.29 4.71 1.05
C ALA A 205 -11.54 4.10 0.40
N CYS A 206 -11.38 3.16 -0.54
CA CYS A 206 -12.48 2.50 -1.24
C CYS A 206 -12.84 1.13 -0.66
N TRP A 207 -12.16 0.64 0.36
CA TRP A 207 -12.35 -0.72 0.88
C TRP A 207 -13.78 -1.01 1.37
N LYS A 208 -14.51 -0.01 1.86
CA LYS A 208 -15.92 -0.16 2.25
C LYS A 208 -16.86 -0.46 1.07
N LEU A 209 -16.40 -0.27 -0.17
CA LEU A 209 -17.14 -0.51 -1.42
C LEU A 209 -16.78 -1.85 -2.08
N ASP A 210 -15.95 -2.65 -1.44
CA ASP A 210 -15.49 -3.98 -1.85
C ASP A 210 -14.97 -4.07 -3.31
N PRO A 211 -14.04 -3.19 -3.74
CA PRO A 211 -13.53 -3.22 -5.10
C PRO A 211 -12.84 -4.55 -5.45
N GLU A 212 -12.11 -5.16 -4.51
CA GLU A 212 -11.45 -6.45 -4.72
C GLU A 212 -12.47 -7.58 -4.96
N LYS A 213 -13.57 -7.61 -4.22
CA LYS A 213 -14.66 -8.58 -4.43
C LYS A 213 -15.25 -8.45 -5.83
N LYS A 214 -15.52 -7.23 -6.27
CA LYS A 214 -16.04 -6.95 -7.61
C LYS A 214 -15.05 -7.37 -8.71
N LEU A 215 -13.75 -7.11 -8.52
CA LEU A 215 -12.69 -7.54 -9.43
C LEU A 215 -12.60 -9.06 -9.54
N ILE A 216 -12.57 -9.78 -8.41
CA ILE A 216 -12.53 -11.25 -8.37
C ILE A 216 -13.78 -11.83 -9.01
N THR A 217 -14.96 -11.31 -8.70
CA THR A 217 -16.23 -11.76 -9.32
C THR A 217 -16.19 -11.61 -10.85
N SER A 218 -15.58 -10.53 -11.37
CA SER A 218 -15.43 -10.36 -12.82
C SER A 218 -14.50 -11.39 -13.44
N VAL A 219 -13.36 -11.71 -12.79
CA VAL A 219 -12.47 -12.78 -13.25
C VAL A 219 -13.18 -14.14 -13.23
N ILE A 220 -13.90 -14.47 -12.16
CA ILE A 220 -14.64 -15.75 -12.05
C ILE A 220 -15.67 -15.86 -13.18
N ARG A 221 -16.45 -14.81 -13.43
CA ARG A 221 -17.44 -14.77 -14.50
C ARG A 221 -16.81 -14.97 -15.89
N ASP A 222 -15.71 -14.27 -16.17
CA ASP A 222 -15.13 -14.18 -17.51
C ASP A 222 -14.19 -15.35 -17.83
N LYS A 223 -13.44 -15.85 -16.84
CA LYS A 223 -12.38 -16.86 -17.02
C LYS A 223 -12.76 -18.25 -16.45
N ARG A 224 -13.75 -18.34 -15.57
CA ARG A 224 -14.26 -19.58 -14.95
C ARG A 224 -13.15 -20.47 -14.36
N PRO A 225 -12.25 -19.92 -13.53
CA PRO A 225 -11.20 -20.70 -12.90
C PRO A 225 -11.79 -21.69 -11.89
N ARG A 226 -11.14 -22.84 -11.66
CA ARG A 226 -11.52 -23.79 -10.61
C ARG A 226 -11.03 -23.35 -9.24
N LEU A 227 -9.91 -22.68 -9.23
CA LEU A 227 -9.32 -22.07 -8.04
C LEU A 227 -8.64 -20.75 -8.43
N LEU A 228 -8.46 -19.88 -7.46
CA LEU A 228 -7.63 -18.70 -7.57
C LEU A 228 -6.58 -18.75 -6.47
N TYR A 229 -5.36 -18.37 -6.77
CA TYR A 229 -4.40 -18.11 -5.72
C TYR A 229 -3.71 -16.77 -5.93
N THR A 230 -3.26 -16.21 -4.84
CA THR A 230 -2.45 -14.98 -4.82
C THR A 230 -1.44 -15.07 -3.70
N THR A 231 -0.56 -14.11 -3.61
CA THR A 231 0.38 -13.97 -2.51
C THR A 231 0.16 -12.67 -1.76
N THR A 232 0.42 -12.67 -0.48
CA THR A 232 0.26 -11.52 0.39
C THR A 232 1.26 -11.56 1.53
N PHE A 233 1.20 -10.57 2.40
CA PHE A 233 1.99 -10.51 3.63
C PHE A 233 1.74 -11.73 4.52
N ARG A 234 2.77 -12.17 5.23
CA ARG A 234 2.61 -13.16 6.30
C ARG A 234 1.83 -12.56 7.47
N GLU A 235 1.27 -13.43 8.29
CA GLU A 235 0.63 -13.02 9.53
C GLU A 235 1.56 -12.15 10.38
N SER A 236 1.03 -11.09 10.96
CA SER A 236 1.75 -10.11 11.80
C SER A 236 2.87 -9.34 11.07
N ASP A 237 2.93 -9.35 9.76
CA ASP A 237 3.88 -8.50 9.03
C ASP A 237 3.56 -7.03 9.26
N LYS A 238 4.58 -6.27 9.67
CA LYS A 238 4.43 -4.84 9.99
C LYS A 238 4.19 -3.95 8.77
N LEU A 239 4.44 -4.48 7.57
CA LEU A 239 4.14 -3.77 6.34
C LEU A 239 2.67 -3.91 5.92
N ASP A 240 1.98 -4.95 6.37
CA ASP A 240 0.55 -5.15 6.08
C ASP A 240 -0.32 -4.11 6.79
N ILE A 241 -1.08 -3.35 6.03
CA ILE A 241 -2.09 -2.40 6.54
C ILE A 241 -3.51 -2.96 6.52
N GLY A 242 -3.66 -4.27 6.24
CA GLY A 242 -4.95 -4.96 6.21
C GLY A 242 -5.22 -5.77 4.93
N HIS A 243 -4.28 -5.82 3.97
CA HIS A 243 -4.45 -6.58 2.72
C HIS A 243 -4.68 -8.08 2.98
N ARG A 244 -3.93 -8.67 3.91
CA ARG A 244 -4.12 -10.06 4.32
C ARG A 244 -5.53 -10.33 4.85
N GLN A 245 -6.00 -9.47 5.77
CA GLN A 245 -7.33 -9.63 6.35
C GLN A 245 -8.44 -9.50 5.30
N ARG A 246 -8.26 -8.63 4.31
CA ARG A 246 -9.20 -8.50 3.21
C ARG A 246 -9.28 -9.79 2.37
N LEU A 247 -8.15 -10.42 2.07
CA LEU A 247 -8.15 -11.72 1.38
C LEU A 247 -8.86 -12.80 2.19
N LEU A 248 -8.64 -12.87 3.52
CA LEU A 248 -9.37 -13.78 4.41
C LEU A 248 -10.88 -13.52 4.36
N ASN A 249 -11.31 -12.27 4.41
CA ASN A 249 -12.72 -11.89 4.31
C ASN A 249 -13.35 -12.21 2.94
N LEU A 250 -12.53 -12.30 1.89
CA LEU A 250 -12.94 -12.74 0.54
C LEU A 250 -12.98 -14.26 0.38
N GLY A 251 -12.63 -15.01 1.44
CA GLY A 251 -12.65 -16.47 1.47
C GLY A 251 -11.34 -17.15 1.06
N PHE A 252 -10.26 -16.38 0.85
CA PHE A 252 -8.94 -16.97 0.64
C PHE A 252 -8.42 -17.61 1.93
N LEU A 253 -7.83 -18.78 1.81
CA LEU A 253 -7.23 -19.53 2.91
C LEU A 253 -5.71 -19.55 2.78
N PRO A 254 -4.94 -19.38 3.88
CA PRO A 254 -3.51 -19.54 3.89
C PRO A 254 -3.09 -20.93 3.43
N SER A 255 -2.02 -21.02 2.64
CA SER A 255 -1.52 -22.30 2.12
C SER A 255 -0.05 -22.51 2.39
N GLN A 256 0.84 -21.70 1.84
CA GLN A 256 2.29 -21.92 1.91
C GLN A 256 3.04 -20.60 2.15
N LYS A 257 4.02 -20.63 3.07
CA LYS A 257 4.97 -19.52 3.24
C LYS A 257 6.06 -19.63 2.16
N ILE A 258 6.23 -18.56 1.40
CA ILE A 258 7.19 -18.46 0.29
C ILE A 258 7.97 -17.15 0.36
N VAL A 259 8.88 -16.94 -0.57
CA VAL A 259 9.58 -15.66 -0.76
C VAL A 259 9.37 -15.25 -2.22
N GLU A 260 8.82 -14.07 -2.44
CA GLU A 260 8.68 -13.47 -3.76
C GLU A 260 9.40 -12.12 -3.80
N VAL A 261 10.10 -11.86 -4.88
CA VAL A 261 10.85 -10.60 -5.09
C VAL A 261 11.67 -10.20 -3.85
N ASN A 262 12.36 -11.18 -3.23
CA ASN A 262 13.15 -11.03 -2.00
C ASN A 262 12.34 -10.62 -0.76
N TYR A 263 11.01 -10.76 -0.79
CA TYR A 263 10.14 -10.44 0.34
C TYR A 263 9.43 -11.70 0.87
N PRO A 264 9.36 -11.91 2.20
CA PRO A 264 8.64 -13.03 2.81
C PRO A 264 7.13 -12.87 2.61
N THR A 265 6.52 -13.74 1.82
CA THR A 265 5.09 -13.73 1.52
C THR A 265 4.41 -15.04 1.93
N GLU A 266 3.10 -15.09 1.82
CA GLU A 266 2.29 -16.28 2.02
C GLU A 266 1.32 -16.44 0.84
N LYS A 267 1.28 -17.65 0.30
CA LYS A 267 0.31 -18.05 -0.72
C LYS A 267 -1.06 -18.22 -0.08
N MET A 268 -2.08 -17.64 -0.70
CA MET A 268 -3.48 -17.72 -0.30
C MET A 268 -4.30 -18.33 -1.44
N ILE A 269 -5.23 -19.22 -1.14
CA ILE A 269 -6.02 -19.97 -2.13
C ILE A 269 -7.50 -19.75 -1.89
N LEU A 270 -8.25 -19.51 -2.98
CA LEU A 270 -9.70 -19.45 -3.02
C LEU A 270 -10.21 -20.55 -3.96
N THR A 271 -11.00 -21.51 -3.44
CA THR A 271 -11.73 -22.48 -4.28
C THR A 271 -12.96 -21.80 -4.85
N VAL A 272 -13.15 -21.89 -6.16
CA VAL A 272 -14.31 -21.33 -6.84
C VAL A 272 -15.32 -22.45 -7.02
N THR A 273 -16.46 -22.31 -6.34
CA THR A 273 -17.62 -23.25 -6.42
C THR A 273 -18.63 -22.78 -7.45
#